data_8f6ccad8abe7450b4003409c512953d0
#
_entry.id   8f6ccad8abe7450b4003409c512953d0
#
_cell.length_a   1.000
_cell.length_b   1.000
_cell.length_c   1.000
_cell.angle_alpha   90.00
_cell.angle_beta   90.00
_cell.angle_gamma   90.00
#
_symmetry.space_group_name_H-M   'P 1'
#
loop_
_entity.id
_entity.type
_entity.pdbx_description
1 polymer ?
#
loop_
_entity_poly.entity_id
_entity_poly.type
_entity_poly.pdbx_seq_one_letter_code
_entity_poly.pdbx_strand_id
1 'polypeptide(L)'
;MIPHIIHYCWFGGNPLPRSAKKCIASWKRFFPNWEIREWNETNFDVNSHPYARLAYEEKRWAYLSDFVRLWAVEKYGGIYFDTDVEVIRYPEDLLNSCTAWFGFEYPEYVATGLGFAATAHHPAVYVMLHQYDNVTEITGCPQLNTDALVPYGLIKNGERQTVCEAEILPREWLCPYEDLTGRMLKTANTISIHWYSKSPHGKWAFYKAKLSRIYHRIIWR
;
A
#
# COMPACT_ATOMS: atom_id res chain seq x y z
N MET A 1 -3.88 -5.49 19.68
CA MET A 1 -3.63 -4.05 19.38
C MET A 1 -2.55 -3.97 18.31
N ILE A 2 -2.72 -3.12 17.31
CA ILE A 2 -1.73 -2.92 16.23
C ILE A 2 -0.48 -2.25 16.80
N PRO A 3 0.72 -2.83 16.59
CA PRO A 3 1.98 -2.25 17.08
C PRO A 3 2.26 -0.86 16.49
N HIS A 4 2.90 0.01 17.28
CA HIS A 4 3.24 1.38 16.89
C HIS A 4 4.49 1.44 16.00
N ILE A 5 4.42 0.75 14.84
CA ILE A 5 5.48 0.69 13.85
C ILE A 5 4.88 1.02 12.48
N ILE A 6 5.54 1.90 11.72
CA ILE A 6 5.24 2.15 10.31
C ILE A 6 6.37 1.55 9.48
N HIS A 7 6.01 0.66 8.58
CA HIS A 7 6.92 0.02 7.64
C HIS A 7 6.84 0.68 6.27
N TYR A 8 7.96 0.77 5.58
CA TYR A 8 8.02 1.07 4.15
C TYR A 8 9.20 0.34 3.51
N CYS A 9 9.15 0.17 2.20
CA CYS A 9 10.21 -0.47 1.42
C CYS A 9 10.92 0.56 0.54
N TRP A 10 12.26 0.45 0.45
CA TRP A 10 13.06 1.23 -0.49
C TRP A 10 14.27 0.42 -0.95
N PHE A 11 14.14 -0.27 -2.08
CA PHE A 11 15.18 -1.12 -2.66
C PHE A 11 15.88 -0.44 -3.84
N GLY A 12 17.06 -0.96 -4.24
CA GLY A 12 17.83 -0.51 -5.40
C GLY A 12 18.85 0.59 -5.09
N GLY A 13 19.07 0.95 -3.82
CA GLY A 13 20.16 1.83 -3.38
C GLY A 13 20.06 3.30 -3.81
N ASN A 14 19.01 3.71 -4.51
CA ASN A 14 18.83 5.10 -4.92
C ASN A 14 18.37 5.99 -3.75
N PRO A 15 18.75 7.28 -3.71
CA PRO A 15 18.26 8.19 -2.68
C PRO A 15 16.76 8.43 -2.81
N LEU A 16 16.05 8.51 -1.66
CA LEU A 16 14.62 8.85 -1.62
C LEU A 16 14.34 10.20 -2.33
N PRO A 17 13.40 10.24 -3.29
CA PRO A 17 13.02 11.47 -3.96
C PRO A 17 12.32 12.45 -3.00
N ARG A 18 12.24 13.73 -3.38
CA ARG A 18 11.59 14.77 -2.56
C ARG A 18 10.12 14.46 -2.27
N SER A 19 9.40 13.83 -3.19
CA SER A 19 8.01 13.41 -3.00
C SER A 19 7.89 12.39 -1.88
N ALA A 20 8.71 11.32 -1.89
CA ALA A 20 8.72 10.31 -0.85
C ALA A 20 9.07 10.91 0.54
N LYS A 21 10.08 11.79 0.59
CA LYS A 21 10.42 12.50 1.85
C LYS A 21 9.27 13.34 2.40
N LYS A 22 8.41 13.94 1.54
CA LYS A 22 7.20 14.65 1.96
C LYS A 22 6.14 13.70 2.54
N CYS A 23 5.93 12.55 1.92
CA CYS A 23 5.00 11.54 2.43
C CYS A 23 5.47 11.00 3.79
N ILE A 24 6.75 10.63 3.92
CA ILE A 24 7.35 10.19 5.20
C ILE A 24 7.27 11.30 6.27
N ALA A 25 7.43 12.57 5.92
CA ALA A 25 7.25 13.69 6.84
C ALA A 25 5.79 13.79 7.34
N SER A 26 4.79 13.45 6.50
CA SER A 26 3.40 13.38 6.94
C SER A 26 3.19 12.27 7.97
N TRP A 27 3.83 11.11 7.81
CA TRP A 27 3.74 10.03 8.80
C TRP A 27 4.30 10.47 10.15
N LYS A 28 5.49 11.09 10.18
CA LYS A 28 6.09 11.65 11.42
C LYS A 28 5.19 12.67 12.10
N ARG A 29 4.44 13.46 11.33
CA ARG A 29 3.50 14.45 11.85
C ARG A 29 2.30 13.81 12.55
N PHE A 30 1.69 12.80 11.93
CA PHE A 30 0.47 12.18 12.46
C PHE A 30 0.74 11.03 13.44
N PHE A 31 1.95 10.45 13.40
CA PHE A 31 2.38 9.35 14.28
C PHE A 31 3.70 9.72 15.00
N PRO A 32 3.75 10.78 15.82
CA PRO A 32 5.00 11.36 16.34
C PRO A 32 5.82 10.38 17.20
N ASN A 33 5.15 9.41 17.85
CA ASN A 33 5.78 8.46 18.78
C ASN A 33 5.91 7.04 18.18
N TRP A 34 5.69 6.88 16.87
CA TRP A 34 5.78 5.59 16.22
C TRP A 34 7.18 5.39 15.65
N GLU A 35 7.68 4.15 15.70
CA GLU A 35 8.85 3.75 14.95
C GLU A 35 8.55 3.81 13.45
N ILE A 36 9.46 4.36 12.63
CA ILE A 36 9.39 4.29 11.16
C ILE A 36 10.55 3.43 10.69
N ARG A 37 10.24 2.27 10.13
CA ARG A 37 11.20 1.25 9.72
C ARG A 37 11.26 1.12 8.20
N GLU A 38 12.44 1.39 7.65
CA GLU A 38 12.77 1.12 6.25
C GLU A 38 13.18 -0.33 6.06
N TRP A 39 12.66 -0.95 5.01
CA TRP A 39 13.10 -2.26 4.54
C TRP A 39 13.87 -2.10 3.23
N ASN A 40 15.06 -2.64 3.19
CA ASN A 40 15.98 -2.61 2.05
C ASN A 40 16.94 -3.81 2.10
N GLU A 41 17.92 -3.85 1.21
CA GLU A 41 18.89 -4.95 1.07
C GLU A 41 19.77 -5.19 2.31
N THR A 42 19.83 -4.24 3.24
CA THR A 42 20.67 -4.37 4.44
C THR A 42 19.98 -5.10 5.59
N ASN A 43 18.65 -5.18 5.56
CA ASN A 43 17.85 -5.73 6.66
C ASN A 43 16.74 -6.70 6.24
N PHE A 44 16.58 -6.96 4.93
CA PHE A 44 15.73 -8.01 4.39
C PHE A 44 16.56 -8.96 3.52
N ASP A 45 16.50 -10.27 3.83
CA ASP A 45 17.16 -11.28 3.00
C ASP A 45 16.30 -11.56 1.75
N VAL A 46 16.76 -11.03 0.62
CA VAL A 46 16.08 -11.19 -0.68
C VAL A 46 16.03 -12.65 -1.16
N ASN A 47 16.89 -13.52 -0.61
CA ASN A 47 16.91 -14.94 -0.93
C ASN A 47 15.96 -15.78 -0.04
N SER A 48 15.31 -15.16 0.95
CA SER A 48 14.40 -15.86 1.88
C SER A 48 13.15 -16.42 1.22
N HIS A 49 12.81 -15.96 0.00
CA HIS A 49 11.66 -16.45 -0.76
C HIS A 49 11.93 -16.41 -2.27
N PRO A 50 11.50 -17.46 -3.05
CA PRO A 50 11.74 -17.52 -4.51
C PRO A 50 11.23 -16.29 -5.28
N TYR A 51 10.02 -15.80 -4.97
CA TYR A 51 9.45 -14.59 -5.58
C TYR A 51 10.26 -13.33 -5.26
N ALA A 52 10.68 -13.16 -4.01
CA ALA A 52 11.50 -12.00 -3.61
C ALA A 52 12.83 -11.98 -4.34
N ARG A 53 13.49 -13.14 -4.47
CA ARG A 53 14.73 -13.30 -5.23
C ARG A 53 14.51 -12.98 -6.71
N LEU A 54 13.48 -13.53 -7.35
CA LEU A 54 13.15 -13.25 -8.75
C LEU A 54 12.94 -11.75 -8.98
N ALA A 55 12.11 -11.09 -8.16
CA ALA A 55 11.85 -9.66 -8.27
C ALA A 55 13.10 -8.81 -8.06
N TYR A 56 14.00 -9.24 -7.16
CA TYR A 56 15.28 -8.58 -6.93
C TYR A 56 16.24 -8.71 -8.11
N GLU A 57 16.44 -9.92 -8.64
CA GLU A 57 17.31 -10.21 -9.79
C GLU A 57 16.86 -9.43 -11.03
N GLU A 58 15.56 -9.31 -11.25
CA GLU A 58 14.96 -8.53 -12.34
C GLU A 58 14.91 -7.00 -12.06
N LYS A 59 15.37 -6.55 -10.89
CA LYS A 59 15.29 -5.13 -10.46
C LYS A 59 13.87 -4.57 -10.47
N ARG A 60 12.90 -5.40 -10.17
CA ARG A 60 11.47 -5.08 -10.11
C ARG A 60 11.10 -4.63 -8.68
N TRP A 61 11.64 -3.51 -8.26
CA TRP A 61 11.56 -3.03 -6.87
C TRP A 61 10.15 -2.88 -6.32
N ALA A 62 9.18 -2.45 -7.15
CA ALA A 62 7.79 -2.36 -6.74
C ALA A 62 7.22 -3.74 -6.36
N TYR A 63 7.49 -4.76 -7.18
CA TYR A 63 7.02 -6.13 -6.94
C TYR A 63 7.75 -6.79 -5.75
N LEU A 64 9.04 -6.49 -5.57
CA LEU A 64 9.74 -6.90 -4.35
C LEU A 64 9.08 -6.28 -3.11
N SER A 65 8.73 -4.99 -3.17
CA SER A 65 8.01 -4.31 -2.10
C SER A 65 6.63 -4.91 -1.85
N ASP A 66 5.94 -5.43 -2.89
CA ASP A 66 4.64 -6.09 -2.76
C ASP A 66 4.70 -7.32 -1.85
N PHE A 67 5.77 -8.10 -1.93
CA PHE A 67 6.03 -9.24 -1.03
C PHE A 67 6.50 -8.77 0.36
N VAL A 68 7.51 -7.91 0.40
CA VAL A 68 8.17 -7.52 1.66
C VAL A 68 7.23 -6.77 2.60
N ARG A 69 6.28 -5.97 2.08
CA ARG A 69 5.27 -5.29 2.91
C ARG A 69 4.41 -6.26 3.71
N LEU A 70 3.97 -7.35 3.07
CA LEU A 70 3.17 -8.39 3.74
C LEU A 70 4.03 -9.16 4.74
N TRP A 71 5.24 -9.57 4.35
CA TRP A 71 6.19 -10.25 5.24
C TRP A 71 6.50 -9.42 6.49
N ALA A 72 6.73 -8.10 6.34
CA ALA A 72 7.05 -7.22 7.44
C ALA A 72 5.88 -7.09 8.44
N VAL A 73 4.66 -6.86 7.93
CA VAL A 73 3.48 -6.71 8.79
C VAL A 73 3.04 -8.07 9.36
N GLU A 74 3.19 -9.16 8.62
CA GLU A 74 2.96 -10.52 9.16
C GLU A 74 3.84 -10.75 10.38
N LYS A 75 5.12 -10.46 10.27
CA LYS A 75 6.11 -10.77 11.31
C LYS A 75 6.05 -9.81 12.51
N TYR A 76 5.84 -8.53 12.30
CA TYR A 76 5.99 -7.49 13.33
C TYR A 76 4.69 -6.79 13.69
N GLY A 77 3.64 -6.95 12.90
CA GLY A 77 2.46 -6.08 12.96
C GLY A 77 2.81 -4.63 12.61
N GLY A 78 1.84 -3.73 12.75
CA GLY A 78 2.02 -2.31 12.48
C GLY A 78 1.27 -1.83 11.24
N ILE A 79 1.65 -0.68 10.72
CA ILE A 79 1.10 -0.09 9.50
C ILE A 79 2.17 -0.16 8.41
N TYR A 80 1.79 -0.47 7.19
CA TYR A 80 2.63 -0.29 6.01
C TYR A 80 2.10 0.86 5.15
N PHE A 81 3.01 1.69 4.62
CA PHE A 81 2.71 2.68 3.60
C PHE A 81 3.73 2.60 2.46
N ASP A 82 3.27 2.69 1.20
CA ASP A 82 4.15 2.99 0.09
C ASP A 82 4.71 4.41 0.21
N THR A 83 5.91 4.66 -0.35
CA THR A 83 6.63 5.93 -0.19
C THR A 83 5.95 7.13 -0.87
N ASP A 84 4.86 6.90 -1.58
CA ASP A 84 4.00 7.91 -2.20
C ASP A 84 2.60 8.02 -1.55
N VAL A 85 2.43 7.45 -0.37
CA VAL A 85 1.25 7.61 0.47
C VAL A 85 1.44 8.78 1.42
N GLU A 86 0.62 9.83 1.29
CA GLU A 86 0.57 10.97 2.21
C GLU A 86 -0.53 10.75 3.25
N VAL A 87 -0.20 10.73 4.53
CA VAL A 87 -1.18 10.69 5.62
C VAL A 87 -1.72 12.10 5.87
N ILE A 88 -3.04 12.22 5.99
CA ILE A 88 -3.73 13.50 6.24
C ILE A 88 -4.61 13.49 7.50
N ARG A 89 -4.83 12.31 8.11
CA ARG A 89 -5.59 12.15 9.35
C ARG A 89 -5.06 10.94 10.15
N TYR A 90 -5.00 11.07 11.47
CA TYR A 90 -4.70 9.94 12.35
C TYR A 90 -5.89 8.98 12.42
N PRO A 91 -5.71 7.67 12.20
CA PRO A 91 -6.81 6.70 12.12
C PRO A 91 -7.21 6.15 13.50
N GLU A 92 -7.53 7.02 14.47
CA GLU A 92 -7.80 6.63 15.85
C GLU A 92 -8.90 5.58 15.96
N ASP A 93 -10.00 5.77 15.22
CA ASP A 93 -11.15 4.86 15.24
C ASP A 93 -10.76 3.44 14.84
N LEU A 94 -9.95 3.30 13.76
CA LEU A 94 -9.50 1.99 13.27
C LEU A 94 -8.49 1.36 14.24
N LEU A 95 -7.55 2.15 14.78
CA LEU A 95 -6.55 1.66 15.74
C LEU A 95 -7.19 1.11 17.02
N ASN A 96 -8.32 1.69 17.44
CA ASN A 96 -9.03 1.28 18.65
C ASN A 96 -10.02 0.12 18.41
N SER A 97 -10.55 -0.05 17.18
CA SER A 97 -11.64 -0.99 16.91
C SER A 97 -11.24 -2.20 16.07
N CYS A 98 -10.13 -2.15 15.35
CA CYS A 98 -9.74 -3.19 14.41
C CYS A 98 -8.43 -3.87 14.78
N THR A 99 -8.31 -5.14 14.43
CA THR A 99 -7.04 -5.90 14.47
C THR A 99 -6.29 -5.81 13.15
N ALA A 100 -7.01 -5.53 12.05
CA ALA A 100 -6.43 -5.21 10.75
C ALA A 100 -7.41 -4.39 9.89
N TRP A 101 -6.86 -3.61 8.95
CA TRP A 101 -7.62 -3.02 7.85
C TRP A 101 -6.82 -2.99 6.55
N PHE A 102 -7.55 -3.06 5.44
CA PHE A 102 -7.06 -2.90 4.07
C PHE A 102 -8.00 -1.95 3.32
N GLY A 103 -7.66 -1.55 2.11
CA GLY A 103 -8.51 -0.68 1.29
C GLY A 103 -8.72 -1.21 -0.11
N PHE A 104 -9.89 -0.92 -0.67
CA PHE A 104 -10.13 -1.04 -2.10
C PHE A 104 -9.38 0.06 -2.85
N GLU A 105 -8.67 -0.32 -3.92
CA GLU A 105 -8.12 0.62 -4.90
C GLU A 105 -9.17 0.93 -5.98
N TYR A 106 -9.81 -0.11 -6.48
CA TYR A 106 -11.00 -0.12 -7.33
C TYR A 106 -12.02 -1.05 -6.69
N PRO A 107 -13.32 -0.99 -7.09
CA PRO A 107 -14.33 -1.85 -6.49
C PRO A 107 -13.99 -3.34 -6.51
N GLU A 108 -13.22 -3.77 -7.50
CA GLU A 108 -12.85 -5.17 -7.70
C GLU A 108 -11.54 -5.57 -7.01
N TYR A 109 -10.72 -4.62 -6.51
CA TYR A 109 -9.36 -4.91 -6.07
C TYR A 109 -9.01 -4.31 -4.71
N VAL A 110 -8.58 -5.17 -3.79
CA VAL A 110 -7.92 -4.79 -2.53
C VAL A 110 -6.42 -4.63 -2.80
N ALA A 111 -5.85 -3.47 -2.42
CA ALA A 111 -4.45 -3.16 -2.69
C ALA A 111 -3.70 -2.77 -1.42
N THR A 112 -2.60 -3.45 -1.14
CA THR A 112 -1.75 -3.19 0.03
C THR A 112 -0.80 -2.00 -0.14
N GLY A 113 -0.60 -1.51 -1.38
CA GLY A 113 0.19 -0.30 -1.66
C GLY A 113 -0.43 1.00 -1.17
N LEU A 114 -1.77 1.03 -0.98
CA LEU A 114 -2.50 2.19 -0.48
C LEU A 114 -2.20 2.52 0.99
N GLY A 115 -1.63 1.55 1.69
CA GLY A 115 -1.50 1.48 3.12
C GLY A 115 -2.48 0.46 3.72
N PHE A 116 -2.00 -0.29 4.68
CA PHE A 116 -2.78 -1.24 5.46
C PHE A 116 -2.15 -1.42 6.84
N ALA A 117 -2.89 -2.00 7.77
CA ALA A 117 -2.37 -2.31 9.09
C ALA A 117 -2.88 -3.64 9.58
N ALA A 118 -2.08 -4.28 10.43
CA ALA A 118 -2.51 -5.47 11.15
C ALA A 118 -1.70 -5.71 12.43
N THR A 119 -2.25 -6.54 13.32
CA THR A 119 -1.45 -7.19 14.36
C THR A 119 -0.51 -8.20 13.72
N ALA A 120 0.58 -8.54 14.39
CA ALA A 120 1.46 -9.63 13.92
C ALA A 120 0.67 -10.95 13.81
N HIS A 121 1.02 -11.77 12.81
CA HIS A 121 0.40 -13.05 12.50
C HIS A 121 -1.12 -12.99 12.27
N HIS A 122 -1.59 -11.87 11.67
CA HIS A 122 -3.01 -11.70 11.39
C HIS A 122 -3.46 -12.59 10.22
N PRO A 123 -4.62 -13.32 10.33
CA PRO A 123 -5.05 -14.28 9.32
C PRO A 123 -5.13 -13.70 7.89
N ALA A 124 -5.65 -12.48 7.74
CA ALA A 124 -5.76 -11.83 6.43
C ALA A 124 -4.38 -11.55 5.80
N VAL A 125 -3.38 -11.15 6.61
CA VAL A 125 -2.01 -10.93 6.10
C VAL A 125 -1.37 -12.27 5.74
N TYR A 126 -1.57 -13.29 6.58
CA TYR A 126 -1.06 -14.63 6.34
C TYR A 126 -1.53 -15.19 4.99
N VAL A 127 -2.85 -15.16 4.72
CA VAL A 127 -3.38 -15.71 3.45
C VAL A 127 -2.91 -14.93 2.22
N MET A 128 -2.77 -13.60 2.33
CA MET A 128 -2.20 -12.78 1.25
C MET A 128 -0.72 -13.09 1.00
N LEU A 129 0.08 -13.25 2.06
CA LEU A 129 1.50 -13.55 1.95
C LEU A 129 1.72 -14.93 1.29
N HIS A 130 0.96 -15.94 1.70
CA HIS A 130 1.09 -17.30 1.18
C HIS A 130 0.57 -17.50 -0.26
N GLN A 131 -0.10 -16.50 -0.86
CA GLN A 131 -0.34 -16.52 -2.31
C GLN A 131 0.97 -16.53 -3.11
N TYR A 132 2.00 -15.86 -2.60
CA TYR A 132 3.30 -15.79 -3.27
C TYR A 132 4.07 -17.12 -3.34
N ASP A 133 3.73 -18.12 -2.48
CA ASP A 133 4.36 -19.45 -2.50
C ASP A 133 4.14 -20.18 -3.83
N ASN A 134 3.04 -19.87 -4.54
CA ASN A 134 2.66 -20.49 -5.80
C ASN A 134 2.92 -19.58 -7.02
N VAL A 135 3.51 -18.41 -6.83
CA VAL A 135 3.76 -17.44 -7.92
C VAL A 135 5.15 -17.66 -8.49
N THR A 136 5.20 -18.06 -9.77
CA THR A 136 6.44 -18.36 -10.50
C THR A 136 6.89 -17.24 -11.43
N GLU A 137 6.06 -16.20 -11.60
CA GLU A 137 6.34 -15.04 -12.45
C GLU A 137 5.91 -13.74 -11.77
N ILE A 138 6.43 -12.61 -12.24
CA ILE A 138 6.11 -11.30 -11.65
C ILE A 138 4.64 -10.95 -11.88
N THR A 139 3.88 -10.83 -10.79
CA THR A 139 2.42 -10.59 -10.78
C THR A 139 2.09 -9.42 -9.86
N GLY A 140 1.10 -8.61 -10.26
CA GLY A 140 0.68 -7.42 -9.48
C GLY A 140 -0.07 -7.77 -8.20
N CYS A 141 0.28 -7.11 -7.11
CA CYS A 141 -0.27 -7.39 -5.78
C CYS A 141 -1.79 -7.20 -5.64
N PRO A 142 -2.49 -6.25 -6.32
CA PRO A 142 -3.93 -6.10 -6.13
C PRO A 142 -4.73 -7.36 -6.50
N GLN A 143 -4.32 -8.05 -7.58
CA GLN A 143 -4.94 -9.31 -7.97
C GLN A 143 -4.70 -10.40 -6.93
N LEU A 144 -3.43 -10.60 -6.51
CA LEU A 144 -3.05 -11.62 -5.53
C LEU A 144 -3.74 -11.40 -4.19
N ASN A 145 -3.76 -10.16 -3.68
CA ASN A 145 -4.40 -9.82 -2.42
C ASN A 145 -5.91 -10.10 -2.45
N THR A 146 -6.56 -9.73 -3.57
CA THR A 146 -7.99 -9.93 -3.75
C THR A 146 -8.33 -11.42 -3.82
N ASP A 147 -7.59 -12.17 -4.64
CA ASP A 147 -7.81 -13.61 -4.81
C ASP A 147 -7.57 -14.39 -3.52
N ALA A 148 -6.64 -13.94 -2.67
CA ALA A 148 -6.42 -14.50 -1.33
C ALA A 148 -7.64 -14.37 -0.42
N LEU A 149 -8.41 -13.28 -0.53
CA LEU A 149 -9.55 -12.99 0.35
C LEU A 149 -10.89 -13.53 -0.17
N VAL A 150 -11.02 -13.79 -1.47
CA VAL A 150 -12.26 -14.30 -2.07
C VAL A 150 -12.76 -15.59 -1.40
N PRO A 151 -11.91 -16.62 -1.09
CA PRO A 151 -12.35 -17.81 -0.39
C PRO A 151 -12.90 -17.55 1.01
N TYR A 152 -12.57 -16.40 1.60
CA TYR A 152 -13.02 -15.97 2.94
C TYR A 152 -14.20 -15.02 2.90
N GLY A 153 -14.87 -14.89 1.73
CA GLY A 153 -16.11 -14.15 1.57
C GLY A 153 -15.97 -12.69 1.09
N LEU A 154 -14.81 -12.30 0.54
CA LEU A 154 -14.68 -10.97 -0.06
C LEU A 154 -15.67 -10.77 -1.21
N ILE A 155 -16.51 -9.75 -1.10
CA ILE A 155 -17.38 -9.26 -2.17
C ILE A 155 -16.68 -8.09 -2.86
N LYS A 156 -16.47 -8.20 -4.19
CA LYS A 156 -15.76 -7.21 -5.02
C LYS A 156 -16.68 -6.03 -5.41
N ASN A 157 -17.19 -5.29 -4.42
CA ASN A 157 -18.17 -4.22 -4.61
C ASN A 157 -17.67 -2.83 -4.20
N GLY A 158 -16.45 -2.74 -3.63
CA GLY A 158 -15.88 -1.48 -3.14
C GLY A 158 -16.50 -0.96 -1.84
N GLU A 159 -17.42 -1.70 -1.22
CA GLU A 159 -18.09 -1.31 0.00
C GLU A 159 -17.35 -1.83 1.25
N ARG A 160 -17.56 -1.15 2.38
CA ARG A 160 -16.99 -1.57 3.66
C ARG A 160 -17.53 -2.93 4.07
N GLN A 161 -16.63 -3.84 4.43
CA GLN A 161 -16.96 -5.20 4.85
C GLN A 161 -15.87 -5.78 5.74
N THR A 162 -16.22 -6.80 6.52
CA THR A 162 -15.25 -7.56 7.35
C THR A 162 -14.96 -8.88 6.67
N VAL A 163 -13.68 -9.19 6.41
CA VAL A 163 -13.24 -10.42 5.76
C VAL A 163 -12.00 -10.94 6.49
N CYS A 164 -11.99 -12.23 6.86
CA CYS A 164 -10.84 -12.84 7.53
C CYS A 164 -10.36 -12.00 8.75
N GLU A 165 -11.30 -11.55 9.59
CA GLU A 165 -11.09 -10.71 10.78
C GLU A 165 -10.51 -9.30 10.49
N ALA A 166 -10.45 -8.89 9.23
CA ALA A 166 -9.97 -7.57 8.82
C ALA A 166 -11.09 -6.71 8.25
N GLU A 167 -11.03 -5.39 8.50
CA GLU A 167 -11.88 -4.40 7.85
C GLU A 167 -11.35 -4.10 6.45
N ILE A 168 -12.19 -4.27 5.43
CA ILE A 168 -11.91 -3.85 4.06
C ILE A 168 -12.64 -2.52 3.85
N LEU A 169 -11.88 -1.45 3.64
CA LEU A 169 -12.39 -0.09 3.60
C LEU A 169 -12.70 0.36 2.17
N PRO A 170 -13.75 1.18 1.97
CA PRO A 170 -13.99 1.83 0.70
C PRO A 170 -12.80 2.68 0.25
N ARG A 171 -12.68 2.88 -1.06
CA ARG A 171 -11.53 3.54 -1.70
C ARG A 171 -11.18 4.90 -1.10
N GLU A 172 -12.18 5.75 -0.82
CA GLU A 172 -11.97 7.12 -0.34
C GLU A 172 -11.29 7.22 1.03
N TRP A 173 -11.18 6.11 1.78
CA TRP A 173 -10.47 6.10 3.06
C TRP A 173 -8.96 6.20 2.88
N LEU A 174 -8.39 5.48 1.90
CA LEU A 174 -6.94 5.35 1.71
C LEU A 174 -6.45 5.89 0.36
N CYS A 175 -7.33 5.90 -0.66
CA CYS A 175 -7.00 6.26 -2.03
C CYS A 175 -8.07 7.14 -2.69
N PRO A 176 -8.36 8.36 -2.17
CA PRO A 176 -9.38 9.25 -2.73
C PRO A 176 -8.97 9.85 -4.08
N TYR A 177 -7.71 9.74 -4.47
CA TYR A 177 -7.18 10.31 -5.71
C TYR A 177 -7.30 9.30 -6.86
N GLU A 178 -7.94 9.72 -7.96
CA GLU A 178 -8.03 8.96 -9.20
C GLU A 178 -6.90 9.35 -10.14
N ASP A 179 -5.94 8.45 -10.34
CA ASP A 179 -4.76 8.70 -11.18
C ASP A 179 -5.13 9.03 -12.64
N LEU A 180 -6.12 8.33 -13.20
CA LEU A 180 -6.53 8.49 -14.61
C LEU A 180 -7.22 9.83 -14.88
N THR A 181 -8.06 10.29 -13.97
CA THR A 181 -8.87 11.51 -14.15
C THR A 181 -8.30 12.72 -13.42
N GLY A 182 -7.43 12.49 -12.42
CA GLY A 182 -6.95 13.54 -11.51
C GLY A 182 -7.98 14.00 -10.49
N ARG A 183 -9.16 13.33 -10.42
CA ARG A 183 -10.24 13.66 -9.48
C ARG A 183 -9.84 13.31 -8.05
N MET A 184 -10.28 14.13 -7.09
CA MET A 184 -10.05 13.92 -5.66
C MET A 184 -11.39 13.76 -4.93
N LEU A 185 -11.63 12.58 -4.36
CA LEU A 185 -12.88 12.20 -3.68
C LEU A 185 -12.67 12.10 -2.15
N LYS A 186 -12.17 13.16 -1.52
CA LYS A 186 -12.00 13.19 -0.07
C LYS A 186 -13.33 13.22 0.66
N THR A 187 -13.38 12.47 1.77
CA THR A 187 -14.47 12.50 2.75
C THR A 187 -13.91 12.77 4.16
N ALA A 188 -14.77 12.89 5.15
CA ALA A 188 -14.36 12.97 6.56
C ALA A 188 -13.60 11.71 7.03
N ASN A 189 -13.81 10.57 6.34
CA ASN A 189 -13.18 9.31 6.66
C ASN A 189 -11.78 9.16 6.04
N THR A 190 -11.37 10.02 5.11
CA THR A 190 -10.09 9.90 4.41
C THR A 190 -8.91 10.01 5.38
N ILE A 191 -8.08 8.98 5.42
CA ILE A 191 -6.89 8.86 6.25
C ILE A 191 -5.64 9.27 5.48
N SER A 192 -5.52 8.79 4.23
CA SER A 192 -4.35 8.97 3.40
C SER A 192 -4.70 9.22 1.93
N ILE A 193 -3.70 9.64 1.16
CA ILE A 193 -3.78 9.85 -0.28
C ILE A 193 -2.63 9.09 -0.92
N HIS A 194 -2.93 8.13 -1.76
CA HIS A 194 -1.94 7.49 -2.62
C HIS A 194 -1.75 8.32 -3.90
N TRP A 195 -0.53 8.80 -4.13
CA TRP A 195 -0.24 9.76 -5.20
C TRP A 195 0.14 9.12 -6.53
N TYR A 196 0.26 7.79 -6.59
CA TYR A 196 0.68 7.04 -7.79
C TYR A 196 1.92 7.66 -8.44
N SER A 197 2.99 7.80 -7.65
CA SER A 197 4.28 8.34 -8.11
C SER A 197 4.98 7.29 -8.98
N LYS A 198 4.45 7.04 -10.16
CA LYS A 198 5.03 6.09 -11.12
C LYS A 198 6.44 6.54 -11.46
N SER A 199 7.40 5.66 -11.35
CA SER A 199 8.66 5.80 -12.06
C SER A 199 8.32 5.99 -13.53
N PRO A 200 8.79 7.05 -14.20
CA PRO A 200 8.40 7.33 -15.57
C PRO A 200 8.92 6.22 -16.49
N HIS A 201 8.04 5.33 -16.92
CA HIS A 201 8.31 4.44 -18.05
C HIS A 201 8.33 5.28 -19.34
N GLY A 202 9.32 6.18 -19.46
CA GLY A 202 9.55 7.06 -20.59
C GLY A 202 9.00 8.49 -20.41
N LYS A 203 9.77 9.47 -20.91
CA LYS A 203 9.46 10.91 -20.83
C LYS A 203 8.04 11.26 -21.34
N TRP A 204 7.52 10.53 -22.32
CA TRP A 204 6.20 10.75 -22.91
C TRP A 204 5.03 10.38 -21.99
N ALA A 205 5.12 9.29 -21.25
CA ALA A 205 4.09 8.90 -20.29
C ALA A 205 3.99 9.90 -19.13
N PHE A 206 5.15 10.44 -18.68
CA PHE A 206 5.23 11.49 -17.69
C PHE A 206 4.54 12.80 -18.16
N TYR A 207 4.79 13.24 -19.40
CA TYR A 207 4.16 14.45 -19.95
C TYR A 207 2.65 14.27 -20.15
N LYS A 208 2.19 13.12 -20.64
CA LYS A 208 0.74 12.80 -20.74
C LYS A 208 0.05 12.84 -19.38
N ALA A 209 0.60 12.19 -18.37
CA ALA A 209 0.06 12.20 -17.01
C ALA A 209 0.04 13.61 -16.41
N LYS A 210 1.08 14.43 -16.65
CA LYS A 210 1.15 15.82 -16.18
C LYS A 210 0.12 16.71 -16.86
N LEU A 211 -0.08 16.58 -18.17
CA LEU A 211 -1.08 17.33 -18.94
C LEU A 211 -2.51 16.93 -18.55
N SER A 212 -2.79 15.64 -18.38
CA SER A 212 -4.06 15.14 -17.88
C SER A 212 -4.39 15.73 -16.49
N ARG A 213 -3.42 15.73 -15.56
CA ARG A 213 -3.58 16.34 -14.22
C ARG A 213 -3.88 17.84 -14.26
N ILE A 214 -3.24 18.60 -15.17
CA ILE A 214 -3.49 20.04 -15.33
C ILE A 214 -4.88 20.27 -15.95
N TYR A 215 -5.25 19.52 -16.98
CA TYR A 215 -6.54 19.60 -17.65
C TYR A 215 -7.70 19.35 -16.68
N HIS A 216 -7.64 18.28 -15.90
CA HIS A 216 -8.68 17.94 -14.91
C HIS A 216 -8.73 18.90 -13.71
N ARG A 217 -7.60 19.52 -13.33
CA ARG A 217 -7.60 20.59 -12.32
C ARG A 217 -8.33 21.86 -12.78
N ILE A 218 -8.37 22.13 -14.08
CA ILE A 218 -9.00 23.35 -14.66
C ILE A 218 -10.49 23.14 -14.87
N ILE A 219 -10.93 21.92 -15.25
CA ILE A 219 -12.32 21.64 -15.61
C ILE A 219 -13.21 21.29 -14.40
N TRP A 220 -12.61 20.78 -13.30
CA TRP A 220 -13.36 20.33 -12.11
C TRP A 220 -13.11 21.19 -10.85
N ARG A 221 -12.84 22.49 -11.06
CA ARG A 221 -12.89 23.50 -9.99
C ARG A 221 -14.29 24.06 -9.81
#